data_147809e2945987e70bfb15f51eb3f791
#
_entry.id   147809e2945987e70bfb15f51eb3f791
#
_cell.length_a   1.000
_cell.length_b   1.000
_cell.length_c   1.000
_cell.angle_alpha   90.00
_cell.angle_beta   90.00
_cell.angle_gamma   90.00
#
_symmetry.space_group_name_H-M   'P 1'
#
loop_
_entity.id
_entity.type
_entity.pdbx_description
1 polymer ?
#
loop_
_entity_poly.entity_id
_entity_poly.type
_entity_poly.pdbx_seq_one_letter_code
_entity_poly.pdbx_strand_id
1 'polypeptide(L)'
;MRLGITAALTDLDVAPDRVAAAVEARGFDSFWVPEHTHLPVREDEPPALVEGVRLDDYKRCLDPVVALSSAAAVTTRIGLGTGILLAAQHDPIVLAKQVATLDHLSHGRITLGVGFGWNVTEARDHGVDPERRWHVVREHLAAMEALWSEEQAEYHGEFVDFGPSWSWPKPVQQPRVRTLVGGGARESVLTAIVAFADGWIPIGGGGLSEAIPRLHGLAERAGRDPADLDIVPFGTIADRAKLEHYSLLGIDEVVLRVRAGPEEDVLGQLDALAPLVPFAATLEQP
;
A
#
# COMPACT_ATOMS: atom_id res chain seq x y z
N MET A 1 -11.62 3.31 -15.11
CA MET A 1 -10.48 2.74 -14.36
C MET A 1 -9.54 3.86 -13.94
N ARG A 2 -9.09 3.88 -12.68
CA ARG A 2 -8.12 4.83 -12.11
C ARG A 2 -6.69 4.33 -12.32
N LEU A 3 -5.75 5.24 -12.53
CA LEU A 3 -4.34 4.92 -12.67
C LEU A 3 -3.51 5.61 -11.60
N GLY A 4 -2.83 4.81 -10.78
CA GLY A 4 -1.83 5.28 -9.80
C GLY A 4 -0.40 5.09 -10.30
N ILE A 5 0.53 5.74 -9.62
CA ILE A 5 1.97 5.62 -9.84
C ILE A 5 2.66 5.17 -8.56
N THR A 6 3.59 4.23 -8.66
CA THR A 6 4.51 3.90 -7.57
C THR A 6 5.96 4.09 -7.97
N ALA A 7 6.76 4.60 -7.04
CA ALA A 7 8.21 4.71 -7.16
C ALA A 7 8.88 4.36 -5.83
N ALA A 8 9.94 3.56 -5.88
CA ALA A 8 10.81 3.29 -4.72
C ALA A 8 11.87 4.40 -4.63
N LEU A 9 11.48 5.53 -4.06
CA LEU A 9 12.33 6.72 -3.96
C LEU A 9 13.39 6.58 -2.88
N THR A 10 14.56 7.10 -3.17
CA THR A 10 15.74 7.11 -2.29
C THR A 10 16.22 8.53 -2.02
N ASP A 11 17.20 8.68 -1.14
CA ASP A 11 17.89 9.95 -0.86
C ASP A 11 18.73 10.48 -2.03
N LEU A 12 18.89 9.70 -3.11
CA LEU A 12 19.63 10.06 -4.33
C LEU A 12 18.71 10.46 -5.49
N ASP A 13 17.40 10.30 -5.32
CA ASP A 13 16.41 10.50 -6.36
C ASP A 13 15.70 11.86 -6.22
N VAL A 14 14.82 12.15 -7.15
CA VAL A 14 13.89 13.28 -7.05
C VAL A 14 13.03 13.17 -5.78
N ALA A 15 12.80 14.29 -5.10
CA ALA A 15 12.03 14.32 -3.84
C ALA A 15 10.56 13.88 -4.03
N PRO A 16 9.95 13.23 -3.02
CA PRO A 16 8.58 12.69 -3.11
C PRO A 16 7.51 13.74 -3.44
N ASP A 17 7.63 14.95 -2.91
CA ASP A 17 6.74 16.08 -3.19
C ASP A 17 6.77 16.47 -4.67
N ARG A 18 7.95 16.48 -5.29
CA ARG A 18 8.11 16.78 -6.72
C ARG A 18 7.45 15.71 -7.59
N VAL A 19 7.63 14.45 -7.26
CA VAL A 19 7.00 13.33 -7.98
C VAL A 19 5.49 13.38 -7.81
N ALA A 20 4.98 13.57 -6.60
CA ALA A 20 3.54 13.62 -6.34
C ALA A 20 2.85 14.77 -7.08
N ALA A 21 3.46 15.97 -7.08
CA ALA A 21 2.96 17.10 -7.84
C ALA A 21 2.94 16.82 -9.35
N ALA A 22 3.98 16.15 -9.87
CA ALA A 22 4.07 15.78 -11.28
C ALA A 22 3.04 14.69 -11.67
N VAL A 23 2.75 13.75 -10.79
CA VAL A 23 1.71 12.71 -10.93
C VAL A 23 0.33 13.39 -11.01
N GLU A 24 0.03 14.29 -10.05
CA GLU A 24 -1.24 15.03 -10.03
C GLU A 24 -1.43 15.91 -11.28
N ALA A 25 -0.39 16.60 -11.71
CA ALA A 25 -0.44 17.50 -12.89
C ALA A 25 -0.71 16.73 -14.19
N ARG A 26 -0.34 15.46 -14.29
CA ARG A 26 -0.57 14.60 -15.47
C ARG A 26 -1.89 13.84 -15.43
N GLY A 27 -2.71 14.08 -14.41
CA GLY A 27 -4.05 13.51 -14.30
C GLY A 27 -4.11 12.11 -13.70
N PHE A 28 -3.02 11.54 -13.21
CA PHE A 28 -3.06 10.29 -12.47
C PHE A 28 -3.88 10.42 -11.18
N ASP A 29 -4.34 9.30 -10.64
CA ASP A 29 -5.31 9.26 -9.56
C ASP A 29 -4.70 9.02 -8.18
N SER A 30 -3.51 8.39 -8.11
CA SER A 30 -2.83 8.10 -6.85
C SER A 30 -1.32 8.01 -6.97
N PHE A 31 -0.62 8.28 -5.85
CA PHE A 31 0.82 8.11 -5.72
C PHE A 31 1.14 7.20 -4.54
N TRP A 32 2.03 6.22 -4.74
CA TRP A 32 2.31 5.16 -3.80
C TRP A 32 3.81 5.00 -3.57
N VAL A 33 4.19 4.73 -2.32
CA VAL A 33 5.59 4.47 -1.95
C VAL A 33 5.72 3.17 -1.15
N PRO A 34 6.78 2.37 -1.38
CA PRO A 34 7.06 1.17 -0.60
C PRO A 34 7.78 1.49 0.70
N GLU A 35 8.03 0.46 1.51
CA GLU A 35 8.81 0.54 2.73
C GLU A 35 9.91 -0.52 2.82
N HIS A 36 11.08 -0.09 3.26
CA HIS A 36 12.09 -0.87 3.96
C HIS A 36 12.72 0.02 5.03
N THR A 37 12.75 -0.43 6.27
CA THR A 37 13.36 0.34 7.38
C THR A 37 14.88 0.26 7.32
N HIS A 38 15.38 -0.87 6.93
CA HIS A 38 16.79 -1.18 6.69
C HIS A 38 16.90 -2.46 5.87
N LEU A 39 18.07 -2.71 5.31
CA LEU A 39 18.34 -3.95 4.60
C LEU A 39 19.51 -4.67 5.27
N PRO A 40 19.28 -5.77 5.97
CA PRO A 40 20.36 -6.56 6.61
C PRO A 40 21.41 -7.02 5.60
N VAL A 41 22.68 -6.79 5.92
CA VAL A 41 23.80 -7.23 5.07
C VAL A 41 24.07 -8.70 5.35
N ARG A 42 23.77 -9.56 4.37
CA ARG A 42 24.04 -11.00 4.43
C ARG A 42 24.82 -11.41 3.19
N GLU A 43 25.93 -12.09 3.40
CA GLU A 43 26.78 -12.57 2.32
C GLU A 43 26.25 -13.87 1.67
N ASP A 44 25.45 -14.63 2.42
CA ASP A 44 24.95 -15.96 2.08
C ASP A 44 23.55 -15.97 1.43
N GLU A 45 22.81 -14.87 1.51
CA GLU A 45 21.48 -14.73 0.90
C GLU A 45 21.36 -13.40 0.17
N PRO A 46 21.46 -13.38 -1.16
CA PRO A 46 21.15 -12.17 -1.90
C PRO A 46 19.66 -11.85 -1.73
N PRO A 47 19.30 -10.57 -1.64
CA PRO A 47 17.91 -10.17 -1.52
C PRO A 47 17.10 -10.62 -2.74
N ALA A 48 15.88 -11.08 -2.51
CA ALA A 48 14.91 -11.36 -3.59
C ALA A 48 14.45 -10.04 -4.21
N LEU A 49 15.14 -9.60 -5.25
CA LEU A 49 14.82 -8.35 -5.94
C LEU A 49 13.59 -8.52 -6.82
N VAL A 50 12.67 -7.57 -6.75
CA VAL A 50 11.59 -7.45 -7.74
C VAL A 50 12.22 -7.01 -9.06
N GLU A 51 11.77 -7.57 -10.19
CA GLU A 51 12.29 -7.22 -11.51
C GLU A 51 12.29 -5.68 -11.73
N GLY A 52 13.46 -5.14 -12.08
CA GLY A 52 13.64 -3.70 -12.33
C GLY A 52 13.81 -2.84 -11.07
N VAL A 53 13.87 -3.42 -9.87
CA VAL A 53 14.27 -2.74 -8.62
C VAL A 53 15.72 -3.12 -8.31
N ARG A 54 16.55 -2.13 -8.00
CA ARG A 54 17.96 -2.32 -7.66
C ARG A 54 18.13 -2.56 -6.16
N LEU A 55 19.22 -3.21 -5.76
CA LEU A 55 19.57 -3.36 -4.34
C LEU A 55 19.66 -1.99 -3.63
N ASP A 56 20.18 -0.98 -4.31
CA ASP A 56 20.26 0.37 -3.77
C ASP A 56 18.91 1.00 -3.48
N ASP A 57 17.90 0.69 -4.26
CA ASP A 57 16.53 1.18 -4.03
C ASP A 57 15.96 0.64 -2.71
N TYR A 58 16.23 -0.63 -2.39
CA TYR A 58 15.79 -1.23 -1.13
C TYR A 58 16.54 -0.66 0.10
N LYS A 59 17.88 -0.59 0.04
CA LYS A 59 18.69 -0.17 1.20
C LYS A 59 18.62 1.34 1.50
N ARG A 60 18.10 2.14 0.55
CA ARG A 60 18.00 3.60 0.66
C ARG A 60 16.55 4.08 0.63
N CYS A 61 15.58 3.18 0.72
CA CYS A 61 14.16 3.49 0.66
C CYS A 61 13.80 4.58 1.70
N LEU A 62 13.07 5.60 1.27
CA LEU A 62 12.59 6.64 2.17
C LEU A 62 11.44 6.10 3.04
N ASP A 63 11.33 6.61 4.27
CA ASP A 63 10.19 6.31 5.14
C ASP A 63 8.87 6.73 4.47
N PRO A 64 7.89 5.81 4.34
CA PRO A 64 6.67 6.08 3.58
C PRO A 64 5.78 7.14 4.21
N VAL A 65 5.68 7.21 5.54
CA VAL A 65 4.83 8.20 6.21
C VAL A 65 5.40 9.61 6.04
N VAL A 66 6.72 9.75 6.15
CA VAL A 66 7.41 11.04 5.94
C VAL A 66 7.32 11.46 4.46
N ALA A 67 7.57 10.54 3.52
CA ALA A 67 7.49 10.80 2.09
C ALA A 67 6.07 11.21 1.66
N LEU A 68 5.04 10.48 2.12
CA LEU A 68 3.64 10.81 1.83
C LEU A 68 3.18 12.10 2.52
N SER A 69 3.75 12.47 3.68
CA SER A 69 3.48 13.77 4.31
C SER A 69 3.95 14.94 3.45
N SER A 70 5.13 14.82 2.83
CA SER A 70 5.62 15.83 1.89
C SER A 70 4.76 15.90 0.62
N ALA A 71 4.33 14.75 0.10
CA ALA A 71 3.41 14.66 -1.04
C ALA A 71 2.04 15.29 -0.73
N ALA A 72 1.49 15.04 0.47
CA ALA A 72 0.20 15.59 0.91
C ALA A 72 0.20 17.13 0.94
N ALA A 73 1.34 17.74 1.29
CA ALA A 73 1.47 19.19 1.39
C ALA A 73 1.40 19.92 0.03
N VAL A 74 1.67 19.24 -1.08
CA VAL A 74 1.75 19.84 -2.43
C VAL A 74 0.69 19.32 -3.39
N THR A 75 -0.15 18.39 -2.96
CA THR A 75 -1.24 17.81 -3.76
C THR A 75 -2.59 18.04 -3.11
N THR A 76 -3.66 18.06 -3.91
CA THR A 76 -5.02 18.33 -3.43
C THR A 76 -6.03 17.26 -3.84
N ARG A 77 -5.74 16.46 -4.85
CA ARG A 77 -6.68 15.54 -5.48
C ARG A 77 -6.26 14.06 -5.37
N ILE A 78 -5.00 13.76 -5.67
CA ILE A 78 -4.55 12.37 -5.78
C ILE A 78 -4.60 11.63 -4.43
N GLY A 79 -4.98 10.36 -4.49
CA GLY A 79 -4.81 9.42 -3.38
C GLY A 79 -3.33 9.22 -3.06
N LEU A 80 -3.01 8.97 -1.80
CA LEU A 80 -1.65 8.76 -1.31
C LEU A 80 -1.61 7.40 -0.61
N GLY A 81 -0.75 6.50 -1.06
CA GLY A 81 -0.77 5.13 -0.57
C GLY A 81 0.59 4.55 -0.20
N THR A 82 0.59 3.60 0.71
CA THR A 82 1.75 2.76 0.98
C THR A 82 1.65 1.46 0.19
N GLY A 83 2.71 1.06 -0.51
CA GLY A 83 2.68 -0.16 -1.32
C GLY A 83 3.95 -0.97 -1.19
N ILE A 84 4.13 -1.60 -0.05
CA ILE A 84 3.32 -1.75 1.17
C ILE A 84 4.08 -1.25 2.39
N LEU A 85 3.35 -0.89 3.45
CA LEU A 85 3.92 -0.62 4.77
C LEU A 85 4.06 -1.94 5.55
N LEU A 86 5.17 -2.09 6.26
CA LEU A 86 5.52 -3.30 7.02
C LEU A 86 4.98 -3.20 8.46
N ALA A 87 3.65 -3.20 8.61
CA ALA A 87 2.95 -2.87 9.85
C ALA A 87 3.44 -3.63 11.10
N ALA A 88 3.92 -4.89 10.95
CA ALA A 88 4.47 -5.66 12.05
C ALA A 88 5.80 -5.12 12.60
N GLN A 89 6.50 -4.27 11.84
CA GLN A 89 7.81 -3.70 12.21
C GLN A 89 7.69 -2.36 12.94
N HIS A 90 6.46 -1.85 13.12
CA HIS A 90 6.16 -0.59 13.80
C HIS A 90 5.54 -0.82 15.17
N ASP A 91 5.73 0.13 16.08
CA ASP A 91 4.87 0.26 17.25
C ASP A 91 3.46 0.68 16.79
N PRO A 92 2.40 -0.09 17.07
CA PRO A 92 1.07 0.18 16.54
C PRO A 92 0.43 1.46 17.10
N ILE A 93 0.78 1.90 18.31
CA ILE A 93 0.25 3.13 18.91
C ILE A 93 0.86 4.34 18.19
N VAL A 94 2.17 4.30 17.93
CA VAL A 94 2.87 5.35 17.19
C VAL A 94 2.39 5.40 15.74
N LEU A 95 2.28 4.24 15.09
CA LEU A 95 1.82 4.14 13.70
C LEU A 95 0.37 4.64 13.56
N ALA A 96 -0.52 4.28 14.49
CA ALA A 96 -1.90 4.78 14.50
C ALA A 96 -1.94 6.31 14.54
N LYS A 97 -1.10 6.93 15.39
CA LYS A 97 -0.96 8.39 15.48
C LYS A 97 -0.46 9.00 14.18
N GLN A 98 0.58 8.43 13.58
CA GLN A 98 1.18 8.93 12.34
C GLN A 98 0.19 8.88 11.19
N VAL A 99 -0.46 7.73 10.99
CA VAL A 99 -1.44 7.53 9.91
C VAL A 99 -2.66 8.43 10.07
N ALA A 100 -3.23 8.54 11.29
CA ALA A 100 -4.34 9.45 11.55
C ALA A 100 -3.98 10.92 11.30
N THR A 101 -2.76 11.31 11.66
CA THR A 101 -2.27 12.69 11.40
C THR A 101 -2.12 12.92 9.89
N LEU A 102 -1.53 11.97 9.18
CA LEU A 102 -1.35 12.06 7.73
C LEU A 102 -2.70 12.06 6.99
N ASP A 103 -3.65 11.24 7.43
CA ASP A 103 -5.01 11.23 6.87
C ASP A 103 -5.70 12.59 7.07
N HIS A 104 -5.51 13.20 8.24
CA HIS A 104 -6.02 14.54 8.52
C HIS A 104 -5.38 15.61 7.63
N LEU A 105 -4.03 15.61 7.50
CA LEU A 105 -3.28 16.56 6.66
C LEU A 105 -3.59 16.38 5.16
N SER A 106 -3.89 15.18 4.74
CA SER A 106 -4.26 14.88 3.35
C SER A 106 -5.76 15.05 3.06
N HIS A 107 -6.58 15.39 4.07
CA HIS A 107 -8.05 15.47 3.95
C HIS A 107 -8.69 14.15 3.53
N GLY A 108 -8.28 13.02 4.13
CA GLY A 108 -8.86 11.70 3.91
C GLY A 108 -8.43 11.01 2.62
N ARG A 109 -7.25 11.35 2.08
CA ARG A 109 -6.74 10.77 0.83
C ARG A 109 -5.78 9.58 1.01
N ILE A 110 -5.57 9.11 2.25
CA ILE A 110 -4.62 8.02 2.52
C ILE A 110 -5.24 6.66 2.24
N THR A 111 -4.47 5.79 1.63
CA THR A 111 -4.72 4.34 1.59
C THR A 111 -3.55 3.61 2.24
N LEU A 112 -3.83 2.85 3.28
CA LEU A 112 -2.83 2.06 3.99
C LEU A 112 -2.71 0.68 3.33
N GLY A 113 -1.78 0.52 2.40
CA GLY A 113 -1.41 -0.80 1.90
C GLY A 113 -0.43 -1.45 2.87
N VAL A 114 -0.80 -2.59 3.45
CA VAL A 114 0.00 -3.29 4.47
C VAL A 114 0.43 -4.67 4.02
N GLY A 115 1.52 -5.15 4.58
CA GLY A 115 1.98 -6.54 4.38
C GLY A 115 2.99 -6.95 5.43
N PHE A 116 3.57 -8.14 5.24
CA PHE A 116 4.53 -8.70 6.22
C PHE A 116 5.95 -8.72 5.69
N GLY A 117 6.20 -8.10 4.53
CA GLY A 117 7.52 -8.08 3.93
C GLY A 117 8.00 -9.46 3.44
N TRP A 118 8.95 -9.44 2.54
CA TRP A 118 9.65 -10.64 2.04
C TRP A 118 10.91 -10.93 2.86
N ASN A 119 11.54 -9.90 3.45
CA ASN A 119 12.81 -10.02 4.17
C ASN A 119 12.59 -10.50 5.61
N VAL A 120 12.87 -11.79 5.81
CA VAL A 120 12.71 -12.45 7.10
C VAL A 120 13.68 -11.92 8.16
N THR A 121 14.89 -11.52 7.74
CA THR A 121 15.91 -11.00 8.66
C THR A 121 15.56 -9.60 9.13
N GLU A 122 15.10 -8.73 8.23
CA GLU A 122 14.56 -7.42 8.57
C GLU A 122 13.44 -7.51 9.62
N ALA A 123 12.49 -8.43 9.43
CA ALA A 123 11.42 -8.65 10.40
C ALA A 123 11.96 -9.10 11.78
N ARG A 124 12.97 -10.00 11.81
CA ARG A 124 13.59 -10.46 13.06
C ARG A 124 14.33 -9.35 13.80
N ASP A 125 14.98 -8.44 13.07
CA ASP A 125 15.70 -7.31 13.68
C ASP A 125 14.72 -6.33 14.37
N HIS A 126 13.46 -6.31 13.94
CA HIS A 126 12.35 -5.64 14.64
C HIS A 126 11.68 -6.50 15.74
N GLY A 127 12.23 -7.65 16.08
CA GLY A 127 11.67 -8.54 17.11
C GLY A 127 10.45 -9.34 16.64
N VAL A 128 10.15 -9.34 15.34
CA VAL A 128 9.00 -10.06 14.78
C VAL A 128 9.40 -11.49 14.41
N ASP A 129 8.72 -12.48 14.99
CA ASP A 129 8.81 -13.86 14.54
C ASP A 129 8.19 -14.01 13.15
N PRO A 130 8.98 -14.40 12.12
CA PRO A 130 8.48 -14.53 10.76
C PRO A 130 7.33 -15.52 10.58
N GLU A 131 7.24 -16.54 11.45
CA GLU A 131 6.13 -17.51 11.41
C GLU A 131 4.83 -16.93 11.98
N ARG A 132 4.95 -15.93 12.84
CA ARG A 132 3.84 -15.28 13.54
C ARG A 132 3.48 -13.90 12.99
N ARG A 133 4.23 -13.39 12.00
CA ARG A 133 4.09 -12.03 11.48
C ARG A 133 2.67 -11.67 11.01
N TRP A 134 1.88 -12.65 10.55
CA TRP A 134 0.47 -12.47 10.22
C TRP A 134 -0.39 -12.12 11.43
N HIS A 135 -0.16 -12.83 12.54
CA HIS A 135 -0.90 -12.57 13.78
C HIS A 135 -0.54 -11.19 14.33
N VAL A 136 0.74 -10.82 14.24
CA VAL A 136 1.22 -9.49 14.63
C VAL A 136 0.55 -8.40 13.78
N VAL A 137 0.60 -8.51 12.44
CA VAL A 137 -0.05 -7.51 11.55
C VAL A 137 -1.52 -7.36 11.87
N ARG A 138 -2.26 -8.46 12.01
CA ARG A 138 -3.69 -8.43 12.31
C ARG A 138 -3.97 -7.74 13.65
N GLU A 139 -3.19 -8.03 14.66
CA GLU A 139 -3.38 -7.47 16.00
C GLU A 139 -2.99 -5.99 16.04
N HIS A 140 -1.89 -5.60 15.36
CA HIS A 140 -1.52 -4.20 15.20
C HIS A 140 -2.64 -3.39 14.53
N LEU A 141 -3.19 -3.90 13.42
CA LEU A 141 -4.28 -3.22 12.72
C LEU A 141 -5.54 -3.11 13.57
N ALA A 142 -5.90 -4.15 14.33
CA ALA A 142 -7.06 -4.11 15.23
C ALA A 142 -6.85 -3.08 16.38
N ALA A 143 -5.67 -3.01 16.96
CA ALA A 143 -5.31 -2.03 17.96
C ALA A 143 -5.32 -0.58 17.40
N MET A 144 -4.83 -0.40 16.17
CA MET A 144 -4.89 0.88 15.46
C MET A 144 -6.34 1.30 15.19
N GLU A 145 -7.20 0.36 14.76
CA GLU A 145 -8.61 0.62 14.50
C GLU A 145 -9.35 1.05 15.78
N ALA A 146 -9.09 0.42 16.93
CA ALA A 146 -9.62 0.86 18.22
C ALA A 146 -9.20 2.31 18.53
N LEU A 147 -7.90 2.63 18.35
CA LEU A 147 -7.38 3.99 18.54
C LEU A 147 -8.00 5.02 17.58
N TRP A 148 -8.45 4.62 16.40
CA TRP A 148 -9.06 5.50 15.40
C TRP A 148 -10.56 5.71 15.62
N SER A 149 -11.28 4.67 16.03
CA SER A 149 -12.75 4.68 16.08
C SER A 149 -13.32 5.00 17.47
N GLU A 150 -12.65 4.59 18.55
CA GLU A 150 -13.18 4.74 19.91
C GLU A 150 -12.70 6.04 20.56
N GLU A 151 -13.59 6.72 21.30
CA GLU A 151 -13.23 7.93 22.04
C GLU A 151 -12.17 7.62 23.13
N GLN A 152 -12.38 6.54 23.85
CA GLN A 152 -11.46 5.99 24.84
C GLN A 152 -11.19 4.52 24.44
N ALA A 153 -10.05 4.32 23.81
CA ALA A 153 -9.64 3.03 23.27
C ALA A 153 -8.83 2.21 24.28
N GLU A 154 -9.07 0.91 24.30
CA GLU A 154 -8.21 -0.06 24.98
C GLU A 154 -8.03 -1.29 24.06
N TYR A 155 -6.95 -2.02 24.25
CA TYR A 155 -6.69 -3.24 23.49
C TYR A 155 -5.91 -4.22 24.34
N HIS A 156 -6.36 -5.50 24.38
CA HIS A 156 -5.77 -6.57 25.19
C HIS A 156 -5.53 -7.81 24.33
N GLY A 157 -4.40 -7.86 23.64
CA GLY A 157 -4.01 -8.94 22.77
C GLY A 157 -2.72 -9.65 23.25
N GLU A 158 -2.18 -10.45 22.37
CA GLU A 158 -0.93 -11.17 22.66
C GLU A 158 0.30 -10.30 22.37
N PHE A 159 0.23 -9.46 21.32
CA PHE A 159 1.34 -8.63 20.84
C PHE A 159 1.17 -7.15 21.20
N VAL A 160 -0.06 -6.73 21.47
CA VAL A 160 -0.40 -5.35 21.82
C VAL A 160 -1.28 -5.37 23.06
N ASP A 161 -0.88 -4.60 24.07
CA ASP A 161 -1.66 -4.45 25.30
C ASP A 161 -1.56 -3.01 25.79
N PHE A 162 -2.71 -2.31 25.87
CA PHE A 162 -2.81 -1.00 26.48
C PHE A 162 -4.19 -0.76 27.07
N GLY A 163 -4.22 -0.09 28.24
CA GLY A 163 -5.44 0.29 28.93
C GLY A 163 -6.10 1.54 28.34
N PRO A 164 -7.24 1.97 28.92
CA PRO A 164 -8.05 3.07 28.42
C PRO A 164 -7.24 4.32 28.11
N SER A 165 -7.27 4.76 26.85
CA SER A 165 -6.41 5.81 26.32
C SER A 165 -7.14 6.71 25.33
N TRP A 166 -6.81 7.99 25.32
CA TRP A 166 -7.23 8.92 24.27
C TRP A 166 -6.16 9.08 23.21
N SER A 167 -6.56 8.93 21.93
CA SER A 167 -5.70 9.17 20.78
C SER A 167 -6.39 10.10 19.78
N TRP A 168 -5.91 11.33 19.66
CA TRP A 168 -6.40 12.35 18.74
C TRP A 168 -5.23 12.94 17.92
N PRO A 169 -5.44 13.43 16.66
CA PRO A 169 -6.73 13.43 15.95
C PRO A 169 -7.17 12.02 15.59
N LYS A 170 -8.48 11.85 15.36
CA LYS A 170 -9.00 10.68 14.66
C LYS A 170 -8.77 10.87 13.17
N PRO A 171 -8.69 9.80 12.35
CA PRO A 171 -8.68 9.94 10.89
C PRO A 171 -9.93 10.69 10.38
N VAL A 172 -9.79 11.34 9.24
CA VAL A 172 -10.94 11.90 8.50
C VAL A 172 -11.83 10.78 7.98
N GLN A 173 -11.22 9.72 7.50
CA GLN A 173 -11.90 8.50 7.07
C GLN A 173 -12.46 7.75 8.29
N GLN A 174 -13.75 7.39 8.23
CA GLN A 174 -14.42 6.68 9.32
C GLN A 174 -15.06 5.39 8.80
N PRO A 175 -15.09 4.30 9.58
CA PRO A 175 -14.58 4.16 10.97
C PRO A 175 -13.05 4.03 11.04
N ARG A 176 -12.37 3.84 9.92
CA ARG A 176 -10.91 3.68 9.82
C ARG A 176 -10.38 4.14 8.47
N VAL A 177 -9.07 4.28 8.37
CA VAL A 177 -8.37 4.53 7.11
C VAL A 177 -8.51 3.30 6.20
N ARG A 178 -8.82 3.53 4.91
CA ARG A 178 -8.89 2.46 3.89
C ARG A 178 -7.62 1.63 3.93
N THR A 179 -7.77 0.32 4.17
CA THR A 179 -6.65 -0.60 4.40
C THR A 179 -6.68 -1.75 3.41
N LEU A 180 -5.62 -1.89 2.62
CA LEU A 180 -5.46 -2.97 1.64
C LEU A 180 -4.31 -3.90 2.07
N VAL A 181 -4.45 -5.20 1.80
CA VAL A 181 -3.39 -6.18 2.10
C VAL A 181 -2.60 -6.53 0.85
N GLY A 182 -1.28 -6.37 0.91
CA GLY A 182 -0.36 -6.74 -0.14
C GLY A 182 0.11 -8.19 -0.05
N GLY A 183 0.22 -8.84 -1.21
CA GLY A 183 0.79 -10.18 -1.29
C GLY A 183 0.26 -11.01 -2.47
N GLY A 184 0.89 -12.17 -2.67
CA GLY A 184 0.43 -13.13 -3.69
C GLY A 184 -0.87 -13.84 -3.29
N ALA A 185 -1.52 -14.51 -4.25
CA ALA A 185 -2.81 -15.18 -4.10
C ALA A 185 -2.76 -16.49 -3.28
N ARG A 186 -2.01 -16.50 -2.17
CA ARG A 186 -2.01 -17.62 -1.22
C ARG A 186 -3.30 -17.57 -0.39
N GLU A 187 -3.83 -18.74 -0.03
CA GLU A 187 -5.09 -18.81 0.70
C GLU A 187 -5.05 -18.06 2.04
N SER A 188 -3.93 -18.13 2.76
CA SER A 188 -3.72 -17.36 3.99
C SER A 188 -3.83 -15.85 3.78
N VAL A 189 -3.33 -15.33 2.64
CA VAL A 189 -3.43 -13.91 2.28
C VAL A 189 -4.89 -13.55 1.96
N LEU A 190 -5.54 -14.33 1.08
CA LEU A 190 -6.92 -14.10 0.69
C LEU A 190 -7.88 -14.17 1.89
N THR A 191 -7.66 -15.13 2.80
CA THR A 191 -8.44 -15.25 4.04
C THR A 191 -8.26 -14.01 4.93
N ALA A 192 -7.04 -13.50 5.04
CA ALA A 192 -6.76 -12.31 5.82
C ALA A 192 -7.42 -11.06 5.22
N ILE A 193 -7.40 -10.89 3.89
CA ILE A 193 -8.10 -9.80 3.21
C ILE A 193 -9.58 -9.80 3.60
N VAL A 194 -10.24 -10.96 3.49
CA VAL A 194 -11.66 -11.11 3.82
C VAL A 194 -11.93 -10.81 5.30
N ALA A 195 -10.99 -11.13 6.19
CA ALA A 195 -11.19 -11.00 7.63
C ALA A 195 -11.13 -9.55 8.14
N PHE A 196 -10.26 -8.68 7.57
CA PHE A 196 -10.01 -7.37 8.16
C PHE A 196 -9.62 -6.23 7.19
N ALA A 197 -9.50 -6.49 5.89
CA ALA A 197 -9.07 -5.46 4.93
C ALA A 197 -10.20 -5.01 4.01
N ASP A 198 -10.03 -3.84 3.39
CA ASP A 198 -10.94 -3.31 2.38
C ASP A 198 -10.60 -3.81 0.97
N GLY A 199 -9.48 -4.54 0.83
CA GLY A 199 -9.09 -5.10 -0.45
C GLY A 199 -7.68 -5.66 -0.52
N TRP A 200 -7.23 -5.91 -1.73
CA TRP A 200 -6.03 -6.64 -2.07
C TRP A 200 -5.10 -5.84 -2.98
N ILE A 201 -3.80 -5.86 -2.68
CA ILE A 201 -2.72 -5.35 -3.53
C ILE A 201 -1.92 -6.54 -4.10
N PRO A 202 -2.32 -7.15 -5.23
CA PRO A 202 -1.54 -8.18 -5.90
C PRO A 202 -0.30 -7.55 -6.56
N ILE A 203 0.89 -7.96 -6.10
CA ILE A 203 2.15 -7.46 -6.64
C ILE A 203 2.38 -8.03 -8.05
N GLY A 204 2.66 -7.14 -9.02
CA GLY A 204 2.92 -7.51 -10.41
C GLY A 204 1.68 -7.87 -11.22
N GLY A 205 0.54 -8.13 -10.60
CA GLY A 205 -0.75 -8.35 -11.25
C GLY A 205 -0.86 -9.62 -12.10
N GLY A 206 -0.05 -10.65 -11.85
CA GLY A 206 -0.18 -11.95 -12.52
C GLY A 206 -1.21 -12.87 -11.86
N GLY A 207 -1.86 -13.75 -12.64
CA GLY A 207 -2.77 -14.79 -12.14
C GLY A 207 -4.08 -14.31 -11.55
N LEU A 208 -4.52 -13.08 -11.86
CA LEU A 208 -5.72 -12.47 -11.30
C LEU A 208 -7.01 -13.17 -11.73
N SER A 209 -7.08 -13.62 -12.98
CA SER A 209 -8.26 -14.33 -13.51
C SER A 209 -8.63 -15.58 -12.70
N GLU A 210 -7.65 -16.22 -12.07
CA GLU A 210 -7.86 -17.39 -11.21
C GLU A 210 -8.02 -16.99 -9.73
N ALA A 211 -7.34 -15.93 -9.31
CA ALA A 211 -7.30 -15.53 -7.91
C ALA A 211 -8.55 -14.75 -7.45
N ILE A 212 -9.10 -13.90 -8.33
CA ILE A 212 -10.30 -13.10 -8.02
C ILE A 212 -11.51 -13.97 -7.68
N PRO A 213 -11.88 -15.00 -8.47
CA PRO A 213 -12.98 -15.88 -8.09
C PRO A 213 -12.76 -16.60 -6.77
N ARG A 214 -11.51 -16.93 -6.41
CA ARG A 214 -11.18 -17.55 -5.13
C ARG A 214 -11.40 -16.57 -3.97
N LEU A 215 -10.96 -15.31 -4.13
CA LEU A 215 -11.16 -14.25 -3.16
C LEU A 215 -12.66 -14.00 -2.93
N HIS A 216 -13.42 -13.87 -4.02
CA HIS A 216 -14.88 -13.67 -3.97
C HIS A 216 -15.58 -14.82 -3.25
N GLY A 217 -15.25 -16.08 -3.60
CA GLY A 217 -15.82 -17.24 -2.92
C GLY A 217 -15.44 -17.34 -1.43
N LEU A 218 -14.29 -16.80 -1.00
CA LEU A 218 -13.95 -16.67 0.42
C LEU A 218 -14.80 -15.59 1.10
N ALA A 219 -15.01 -14.44 0.45
CA ALA A 219 -15.83 -13.35 0.95
C ALA A 219 -17.28 -13.79 1.15
N GLU A 220 -17.89 -14.43 0.16
CA GLU A 220 -19.24 -14.96 0.23
C GLU A 220 -19.43 -15.96 1.40
N ARG A 221 -18.46 -16.88 1.58
CA ARG A 221 -18.48 -17.84 2.71
C ARG A 221 -18.36 -17.16 4.07
N ALA A 222 -17.73 -16.00 4.13
CA ALA A 222 -17.62 -15.18 5.34
C ALA A 222 -18.80 -14.23 5.53
N GLY A 223 -19.78 -14.23 4.62
CA GLY A 223 -20.93 -13.33 4.65
C GLY A 223 -20.62 -11.89 4.26
N ARG A 224 -19.53 -11.68 3.53
CA ARG A 224 -19.10 -10.38 3.02
C ARG A 224 -19.39 -10.27 1.52
N ASP A 225 -19.88 -9.11 1.08
CA ASP A 225 -20.09 -8.85 -0.35
C ASP A 225 -18.72 -8.76 -1.05
N PRO A 226 -18.44 -9.57 -2.09
CA PRO A 226 -17.23 -9.44 -2.90
C PRO A 226 -17.03 -8.06 -3.51
N ALA A 227 -18.12 -7.34 -3.82
CA ALA A 227 -18.06 -5.99 -4.38
C ALA A 227 -17.48 -4.94 -3.41
N ASP A 228 -17.46 -5.24 -2.10
CA ASP A 228 -16.82 -4.40 -1.08
C ASP A 228 -15.29 -4.55 -1.03
N LEU A 229 -14.72 -5.43 -1.88
CA LEU A 229 -13.30 -5.72 -1.90
C LEU A 229 -12.60 -5.05 -3.10
N ASP A 230 -11.84 -4.03 -2.82
CA ASP A 230 -10.97 -3.41 -3.84
C ASP A 230 -9.86 -4.38 -4.29
N ILE A 231 -9.56 -4.40 -5.59
CA ILE A 231 -8.42 -5.13 -6.14
C ILE A 231 -7.54 -4.15 -6.90
N VAL A 232 -6.33 -3.91 -6.38
CA VAL A 232 -5.40 -2.90 -6.89
C VAL A 232 -4.10 -3.55 -7.35
N PRO A 233 -3.99 -4.01 -8.62
CA PRO A 233 -2.73 -4.53 -9.17
C PRO A 233 -1.63 -3.50 -9.06
N PHE A 234 -0.51 -3.92 -8.43
CA PHE A 234 0.52 -2.99 -7.98
C PHE A 234 1.87 -3.24 -8.64
N GLY A 235 2.53 -2.14 -9.02
CA GLY A 235 3.86 -2.19 -9.62
C GLY A 235 3.86 -2.83 -11.01
N THR A 236 2.74 -2.81 -11.70
CA THR A 236 2.60 -3.40 -13.03
C THR A 236 3.25 -2.54 -14.11
N ILE A 237 3.71 -3.19 -15.19
CA ILE A 237 4.12 -2.51 -16.40
C ILE A 237 2.86 -2.26 -17.23
N ALA A 238 2.68 -1.00 -17.64
CA ALA A 238 1.48 -0.58 -18.34
C ALA A 238 1.57 -0.88 -19.84
N ASP A 239 0.54 -1.53 -20.37
CA ASP A 239 0.14 -1.44 -21.75
C ASP A 239 -1.39 -1.44 -21.85
N ARG A 240 -1.93 -1.01 -23.00
CA ARG A 240 -3.39 -0.89 -23.19
C ARG A 240 -4.10 -2.22 -23.06
N ALA A 241 -3.54 -3.29 -23.64
CA ALA A 241 -4.15 -4.62 -23.63
C ALA A 241 -4.28 -5.16 -22.20
N LYS A 242 -3.28 -4.88 -21.36
CA LYS A 242 -3.31 -5.26 -19.95
C LYS A 242 -4.36 -4.48 -19.17
N LEU A 243 -4.52 -3.18 -19.44
CA LEU A 243 -5.57 -2.36 -18.82
C LEU A 243 -6.97 -2.81 -19.25
N GLU A 244 -7.16 -3.12 -20.55
CA GLU A 244 -8.40 -3.71 -21.05
C GLU A 244 -8.72 -5.03 -20.35
N HIS A 245 -7.72 -5.91 -20.22
CA HIS A 245 -7.89 -7.18 -19.51
C HIS A 245 -8.29 -6.95 -18.02
N TYR A 246 -7.68 -6.00 -17.34
CA TYR A 246 -8.04 -5.68 -15.97
C TYR A 246 -9.45 -5.09 -15.84
N SER A 247 -9.87 -4.27 -16.80
CA SER A 247 -11.25 -3.76 -16.87
C SER A 247 -12.27 -4.90 -16.95
N LEU A 248 -12.02 -5.91 -17.80
CA LEU A 248 -12.87 -7.10 -17.90
C LEU A 248 -12.91 -7.95 -16.61
N LEU A 249 -11.93 -7.82 -15.73
CA LEU A 249 -11.91 -8.45 -14.41
C LEU A 249 -12.59 -7.61 -13.33
N GLY A 250 -13.18 -6.46 -13.67
CA GLY A 250 -13.81 -5.57 -12.71
C GLY A 250 -12.84 -4.75 -11.86
N ILE A 251 -11.60 -4.57 -12.32
CA ILE A 251 -10.57 -3.83 -11.56
C ILE A 251 -10.70 -2.34 -11.81
N ASP A 252 -10.88 -1.57 -10.71
CA ASP A 252 -11.10 -0.12 -10.73
C ASP A 252 -9.84 0.71 -10.71
N GLU A 253 -8.79 0.21 -10.09
CA GLU A 253 -7.53 0.93 -9.91
C GLU A 253 -6.33 0.04 -10.23
N VAL A 254 -5.36 0.60 -10.95
CA VAL A 254 -4.09 -0.07 -11.30
C VAL A 254 -2.94 0.87 -10.96
N VAL A 255 -1.96 0.39 -10.21
CA VAL A 255 -0.77 1.17 -9.85
C VAL A 255 0.39 0.78 -10.75
N LEU A 256 0.82 1.73 -11.57
CA LEU A 256 1.91 1.58 -12.52
C LEU A 256 3.25 1.92 -11.88
N ARG A 257 4.31 1.20 -12.22
CA ARG A 257 5.63 1.45 -11.70
C ARG A 257 6.43 2.39 -12.60
N VAL A 258 7.05 3.40 -12.00
CA VAL A 258 8.14 4.18 -12.57
C VAL A 258 9.44 3.86 -11.82
N ARG A 259 10.57 3.96 -12.52
CA ARG A 259 11.88 3.83 -11.90
C ARG A 259 12.23 5.14 -11.22
N ALA A 260 12.73 5.04 -10.00
CA ALA A 260 13.32 6.16 -9.29
C ALA A 260 14.63 6.63 -9.97
N GLY A 261 14.96 7.89 -9.81
CA GLY A 261 16.13 8.50 -10.43
C GLY A 261 16.08 10.03 -10.41
N PRO A 262 16.95 10.69 -11.22
CA PRO A 262 16.88 12.12 -11.42
C PRO A 262 15.51 12.61 -11.88
N GLU A 263 15.16 13.85 -11.52
CA GLU A 263 13.83 14.41 -11.82
C GLU A 263 13.47 14.30 -13.31
N GLU A 264 14.39 14.61 -14.21
CA GLU A 264 14.16 14.55 -15.67
C GLU A 264 13.76 13.13 -16.13
N ASP A 265 14.42 12.10 -15.60
CA ASP A 265 14.14 10.71 -15.96
C ASP A 265 12.75 10.25 -15.45
N VAL A 266 12.40 10.65 -14.23
CA VAL A 266 11.08 10.32 -13.65
C VAL A 266 9.98 11.07 -14.40
N LEU A 267 10.16 12.36 -14.68
CA LEU A 267 9.18 13.15 -15.46
C LEU A 267 9.00 12.59 -16.87
N GLY A 268 10.08 12.18 -17.54
CA GLY A 268 10.01 11.55 -18.86
C GLY A 268 9.21 10.24 -18.86
N GLN A 269 9.35 9.41 -17.81
CA GLN A 269 8.53 8.19 -17.65
C GLN A 269 7.05 8.54 -17.42
N LEU A 270 6.76 9.55 -16.58
CA LEU A 270 5.39 10.00 -16.36
C LEU A 270 4.75 10.55 -17.63
N ASP A 271 5.51 11.31 -18.45
CA ASP A 271 5.04 11.82 -19.74
C ASP A 271 4.71 10.70 -20.73
N ALA A 272 5.53 9.63 -20.74
CA ALA A 272 5.28 8.45 -21.55
C ALA A 272 4.01 7.65 -21.13
N LEU A 273 3.69 7.67 -19.84
CA LEU A 273 2.51 6.98 -19.27
C LEU A 273 1.25 7.84 -19.30
N ALA A 274 1.35 9.17 -19.31
CA ALA A 274 0.20 10.09 -19.27
C ALA A 274 -0.88 9.82 -20.34
N PRO A 275 -0.56 9.41 -21.59
CA PRO A 275 -1.58 9.04 -22.58
C PRO A 275 -2.47 7.85 -22.18
N LEU A 276 -2.09 7.06 -21.17
CA LEU A 276 -2.92 5.98 -20.66
C LEU A 276 -4.06 6.49 -19.77
N VAL A 277 -3.92 7.65 -19.15
CA VAL A 277 -4.95 8.22 -18.25
C VAL A 277 -6.30 8.42 -18.94
N PRO A 278 -6.39 9.18 -20.04
CA PRO A 278 -7.66 9.32 -20.76
C PRO A 278 -8.13 7.99 -21.37
N PHE A 279 -7.22 7.12 -21.78
CA PHE A 279 -7.59 5.78 -22.25
C PHE A 279 -8.24 4.94 -21.14
N ALA A 280 -7.65 4.85 -19.97
CA ALA A 280 -8.19 4.10 -18.83
C ALA A 280 -9.57 4.63 -18.40
N ALA A 281 -9.80 5.93 -18.51
CA ALA A 281 -11.10 6.55 -18.22
C ALA A 281 -12.21 6.12 -19.19
N THR A 282 -11.88 5.63 -20.39
CA THR A 282 -12.87 5.12 -21.36
C THR A 282 -13.22 3.65 -21.17
N LEU A 283 -12.48 2.92 -20.32
CA LEU A 283 -12.73 1.51 -20.09
C LEU A 283 -13.98 1.34 -19.22
N GLU A 284 -14.99 0.68 -19.79
CA GLU A 284 -16.22 0.30 -19.08
C GLU A 284 -15.95 -0.97 -18.27
N GLN A 285 -16.57 -1.05 -17.09
CA GLN A 285 -16.56 -2.25 -16.27
C GLN A 285 -17.80 -3.09 -16.57
N PRO A 286 -17.70 -4.43 -16.41
CA PRO A 286 -18.80 -5.35 -16.63
C PRO A 286 -19.95 -5.18 -15.63
#